data_3758217d366142122b9adaa31b87ea4d
#
_entry.id   3758217d366142122b9adaa31b87ea4d
#
_cell.length_a   1.000
_cell.length_b   1.000
_cell.length_c   1.000
_cell.angle_alpha   90.00
_cell.angle_beta   90.00
_cell.angle_gamma   90.00
#
_symmetry.space_group_name_H-M   'P 1'
#
loop_
_entity.id
_entity.type
_entity.pdbx_description
1 polymer ?
#
loop_
_entity_poly.entity_id
_entity_poly.type
_entity_poly.pdbx_seq_one_letter_code
_entity_poly.pdbx_strand_id
1 'polypeptide(L)'
;MTVYTLTVITPLFLYGADQKKPEIRAASVRGQLRYWFRAIEGAGTPDLNQLWTAESEVFGSTAGSSVVSLRFYAQGELKTQSYAMLPHRTERRFQSWQDAISPDQKLRLEMVTRPGIEKVPPKAVRASVVWLLLGGLGKRSRRMFGALESPRLTGKLADGNALANEIGRQLQDIVKPCNLPQVPAFPTLHPDYSRVVVGTVGFQDWESLIKDLFDLLRSDQYRSHERTFGYAMNGRRASPLIAQVRRIGDQYYPVLTAMRSTPDKDIEWSILDNFMDDAEARWNGKTVWGGRLAK
;
A
#
# COMPACT_ATOMS: atom_id res chain seq x y z
N MET A 1 -13.43 19.09 6.89
CA MET A 1 -13.53 17.63 7.13
C MET A 1 -13.50 16.88 5.80
N THR A 2 -12.77 15.75 5.71
CA THR A 2 -12.76 14.81 4.58
C THR A 2 -13.18 13.44 5.08
N VAL A 3 -14.11 12.78 4.38
CA VAL A 3 -14.69 11.49 4.79
C VAL A 3 -14.53 10.47 3.68
N TYR A 4 -14.11 9.26 4.06
CA TYR A 4 -14.09 8.08 3.21
C TYR A 4 -14.96 6.99 3.83
N THR A 5 -15.89 6.46 3.05
CA THR A 5 -16.49 5.15 3.30
C THR A 5 -15.59 4.13 2.65
N LEU A 6 -15.15 3.14 3.42
CA LEU A 6 -14.20 2.13 2.98
C LEU A 6 -14.83 0.74 3.11
N THR A 7 -14.49 -0.13 2.17
CA THR A 7 -14.84 -1.56 2.24
C THR A 7 -13.55 -2.35 2.40
N VAL A 8 -13.52 -3.29 3.31
CA VAL A 8 -12.44 -4.27 3.44
C VAL A 8 -12.53 -5.24 2.26
N ILE A 9 -11.49 -5.36 1.46
CA ILE A 9 -11.47 -6.21 0.24
C ILE A 9 -10.83 -7.57 0.52
N THR A 10 -9.74 -7.56 1.28
CA THR A 10 -9.03 -8.77 1.70
C THR A 10 -8.89 -8.80 3.22
N PRO A 11 -8.73 -9.96 3.87
CA PRO A 11 -8.66 -10.04 5.32
C PRO A 11 -7.73 -9.00 5.93
N LEU A 12 -8.25 -8.22 6.88
CA LEU A 12 -7.52 -7.12 7.51
C LEU A 12 -6.98 -7.56 8.87
N PHE A 13 -5.71 -7.94 8.93
CA PHE A 13 -4.98 -8.30 10.14
C PHE A 13 -4.52 -7.04 10.89
N LEU A 14 -5.42 -6.39 11.58
CA LEU A 14 -5.16 -5.14 12.32
C LEU A 14 -5.35 -5.36 13.81
N TYR A 15 -4.29 -5.12 14.60
CA TYR A 15 -4.26 -5.41 16.02
C TYR A 15 -3.79 -4.21 16.84
N GLY A 16 -4.23 -4.17 18.09
CA GLY A 16 -3.78 -3.24 19.11
C GLY A 16 -2.69 -3.81 20.00
N ALA A 17 -2.83 -3.58 21.31
CA ALA A 17 -1.95 -4.15 22.32
C ALA A 17 -2.13 -5.68 22.42
N ASP A 18 -3.38 -6.15 22.29
CA ASP A 18 -3.66 -7.56 22.12
C ASP A 18 -3.40 -7.99 20.68
N GLN A 19 -2.35 -8.78 20.46
CA GLN A 19 -1.95 -9.27 19.14
C GLN A 19 -2.80 -10.44 18.64
N LYS A 20 -3.79 -10.89 19.41
CA LYS A 20 -4.70 -12.00 19.06
C LYS A 20 -6.05 -11.49 18.59
N LYS A 21 -6.52 -10.36 19.12
CA LYS A 21 -7.85 -9.82 18.82
C LYS A 21 -7.76 -8.66 17.81
N PRO A 22 -8.42 -8.74 16.65
CA PRO A 22 -8.49 -7.63 15.69
C PRO A 22 -9.10 -6.37 16.33
N GLU A 23 -8.51 -5.21 16.06
CA GLU A 23 -8.92 -3.92 16.60
C GLU A 23 -8.79 -2.83 15.55
N ILE A 24 -9.83 -1.98 15.40
CA ILE A 24 -9.79 -0.82 14.52
C ILE A 24 -9.01 0.32 15.19
N ARG A 25 -7.97 0.82 14.52
CA ARG A 25 -7.05 1.80 15.11
C ARG A 25 -6.75 2.96 14.17
N ALA A 26 -7.14 4.16 14.55
CA ALA A 26 -6.78 5.39 13.84
C ALA A 26 -5.27 5.63 13.79
N ALA A 27 -4.51 5.19 14.80
CA ALA A 27 -3.05 5.29 14.85
C ALA A 27 -2.37 4.53 13.70
N SER A 28 -2.91 3.35 13.33
CA SER A 28 -2.39 2.57 12.19
C SER A 28 -2.63 3.27 10.86
N VAL A 29 -3.79 3.90 10.68
CA VAL A 29 -4.09 4.72 9.51
C VAL A 29 -3.15 5.93 9.46
N ARG A 30 -2.91 6.60 10.60
CA ARG A 30 -1.95 7.72 10.68
C ARG A 30 -0.56 7.30 10.20
N GLY A 31 -0.09 6.12 10.61
CA GLY A 31 1.19 5.56 10.16
C GLY A 31 1.25 5.41 8.64
N GLN A 32 0.17 4.90 8.01
CA GLN A 32 0.07 4.78 6.56
C GLN A 32 0.05 6.14 5.87
N LEU A 33 -0.73 7.10 6.36
CA LEU A 33 -0.79 8.44 5.79
C LEU A 33 0.57 9.14 5.84
N ARG A 34 1.32 9.00 6.94
CA ARG A 34 2.69 9.54 7.05
C ARG A 34 3.66 8.86 6.08
N TYR A 35 3.55 7.54 5.91
CA TYR A 35 4.38 6.79 4.95
C TYR A 35 4.15 7.28 3.52
N TRP A 36 2.89 7.34 3.08
CA TRP A 36 2.56 7.79 1.72
C TRP A 36 2.77 9.28 1.51
N PHE A 37 2.60 10.10 2.56
CA PHE A 37 2.99 11.51 2.52
C PHE A 37 4.48 11.65 2.19
N ARG A 38 5.36 10.93 2.90
CA ARG A 38 6.81 10.95 2.61
C ARG A 38 7.13 10.41 1.22
N ALA A 39 6.43 9.37 0.79
CA ALA A 39 6.62 8.82 -0.56
C ALA A 39 6.27 9.83 -1.67
N ILE A 40 5.26 10.68 -1.46
CA ILE A 40 4.85 11.72 -2.40
C ILE A 40 5.77 12.93 -2.31
N GLU A 41 5.84 13.57 -1.14
CA GLU A 41 6.55 14.84 -0.96
C GLU A 41 8.06 14.67 -1.13
N GLY A 42 8.59 13.50 -0.74
CA GLY A 42 10.01 13.17 -0.93
C GLY A 42 10.44 12.96 -2.38
N ALA A 43 9.49 12.80 -3.31
CA ALA A 43 9.80 12.87 -4.74
C ALA A 43 10.12 14.31 -5.20
N GLY A 44 9.62 15.30 -4.47
CA GLY A 44 9.77 16.72 -4.77
C GLY A 44 10.86 17.46 -3.98
N THR A 45 11.59 16.78 -3.08
CA THR A 45 12.70 17.38 -2.32
C THR A 45 13.75 16.36 -1.92
N PRO A 46 15.05 16.66 -2.11
CA PRO A 46 16.15 15.90 -1.54
C PRO A 46 16.41 16.22 -0.06
N ASP A 47 15.84 17.31 0.47
CA ASP A 47 16.10 17.80 1.82
C ASP A 47 15.19 17.09 2.83
N LEU A 48 15.79 16.23 3.67
CA LEU A 48 15.10 15.50 4.72
C LEU A 48 14.50 16.41 5.80
N ASN A 49 15.11 17.55 6.08
CA ASN A 49 14.59 18.50 7.08
C ASN A 49 13.34 19.20 6.57
N GLN A 50 13.33 19.59 5.28
CA GLN A 50 12.12 20.13 4.64
C GLN A 50 10.99 19.12 4.66
N LEU A 51 11.28 17.86 4.31
CA LEU A 51 10.30 16.79 4.33
C LEU A 51 9.75 16.54 5.73
N TRP A 52 10.63 16.46 6.73
CA TRP A 52 10.23 16.28 8.13
C TRP A 52 9.38 17.44 8.65
N THR A 53 9.74 18.68 8.31
CA THR A 53 8.97 19.88 8.65
C THR A 53 7.58 19.83 8.04
N ALA A 54 7.49 19.59 6.74
CA ALA A 54 6.22 19.47 6.02
C ALA A 54 5.31 18.35 6.55
N GLU A 55 5.88 17.20 6.92
CA GLU A 55 5.15 16.11 7.57
C GLU A 55 4.64 16.52 8.96
N SER A 56 5.52 17.17 9.75
CA SER A 56 5.22 17.58 11.12
C SER A 56 4.13 18.66 11.19
N GLU A 57 4.11 19.59 10.25
CA GLU A 57 3.05 20.59 10.12
C GLU A 57 1.66 19.93 9.92
N VAL A 58 1.58 18.84 9.20
CA VAL A 58 0.31 18.16 8.90
C VAL A 58 -0.07 17.17 9.99
N PHE A 59 0.85 16.27 10.36
CA PHE A 59 0.55 15.11 11.21
C PHE A 59 1.06 15.26 12.65
N GLY A 60 1.70 16.37 12.96
CA GLY A 60 2.28 16.65 14.27
C GLY A 60 3.64 15.98 14.51
N SER A 61 4.34 16.45 15.52
CA SER A 61 5.61 15.92 16.02
C SER A 61 5.65 16.04 17.56
N THR A 62 6.78 15.71 18.16
CA THR A 62 7.00 15.95 19.60
C THR A 62 6.97 17.44 19.96
N ALA A 63 7.28 18.31 18.99
CA ALA A 63 7.32 19.75 19.17
C ALA A 63 5.99 20.47 18.87
N GLY A 64 5.03 19.80 18.23
CA GLY A 64 3.77 20.44 17.83
C GLY A 64 2.63 19.45 17.52
N SER A 65 1.41 19.89 17.85
CA SER A 65 0.21 19.08 17.62
C SER A 65 -0.16 18.97 16.14
N SER A 66 -0.75 17.84 15.75
CA SER A 66 -1.27 17.59 14.40
C SER A 66 -2.36 18.58 14.01
N VAL A 67 -2.35 19.04 12.77
CA VAL A 67 -3.45 19.78 12.16
C VAL A 67 -4.64 18.86 11.85
N VAL A 68 -4.35 17.56 11.57
CA VAL A 68 -5.36 16.58 11.19
C VAL A 68 -5.56 15.55 12.29
N SER A 69 -6.79 15.48 12.81
CA SER A 69 -7.25 14.38 13.67
C SER A 69 -7.94 13.33 12.83
N LEU A 70 -7.71 12.06 13.17
CA LEU A 70 -8.29 10.91 12.48
C LEU A 70 -9.30 10.21 13.38
N ARG A 71 -10.47 9.91 12.84
CA ARG A 71 -11.42 8.97 13.40
C ARG A 71 -11.55 7.81 12.43
N PHE A 72 -11.40 6.59 12.93
CA PHE A 72 -11.48 5.39 12.12
C PHE A 72 -12.25 4.32 12.89
N TYR A 73 -13.39 3.88 12.34
CA TYR A 73 -14.33 3.01 13.04
C TYR A 73 -15.15 2.17 12.05
N ALA A 74 -15.74 1.08 12.56
CA ALA A 74 -16.64 0.23 11.79
C ALA A 74 -18.03 0.87 11.66
N GLN A 75 -18.66 0.68 10.52
CA GLN A 75 -20.08 1.00 10.31
C GLN A 75 -20.90 -0.26 10.56
N GLY A 76 -21.27 -0.49 11.83
CA GLY A 76 -21.99 -1.66 12.30
C GLY A 76 -21.12 -2.62 13.10
N GLU A 77 -21.64 -3.82 13.35
CA GLU A 77 -20.92 -4.87 14.07
C GLU A 77 -19.73 -5.40 13.26
N LEU A 78 -18.58 -5.51 13.92
CA LEU A 78 -17.36 -5.95 13.29
C LEU A 78 -17.29 -7.48 13.25
N LYS A 79 -17.35 -8.05 12.06
CA LYS A 79 -17.19 -9.50 11.86
C LYS A 79 -15.72 -9.85 11.70
N THR A 80 -15.29 -10.87 12.43
CA THR A 80 -13.93 -11.41 12.37
C THR A 80 -13.98 -12.91 12.11
N GLN A 81 -12.97 -13.40 11.41
CA GLN A 81 -12.79 -14.81 11.10
C GLN A 81 -11.31 -15.14 11.02
N SER A 82 -10.95 -16.39 11.23
CA SER A 82 -9.58 -16.87 11.12
C SER A 82 -9.20 -17.12 9.67
N TYR A 83 -8.06 -16.54 9.23
CA TYR A 83 -7.53 -16.66 7.87
C TYR A 83 -6.07 -17.10 7.89
N ALA A 84 -5.65 -17.79 6.83
CA ALA A 84 -4.26 -18.18 6.63
C ALA A 84 -3.41 -16.97 6.22
N MET A 85 -2.41 -16.62 7.02
CA MET A 85 -1.46 -15.54 6.67
C MET A 85 -0.43 -15.97 5.61
N LEU A 86 -0.25 -17.28 5.41
CA LEU A 86 0.72 -17.88 4.48
C LEU A 86 0.00 -18.86 3.54
N PRO A 87 -0.88 -18.36 2.64
CA PRO A 87 -1.76 -19.21 1.82
C PRO A 87 -1.00 -20.12 0.84
N HIS A 88 0.26 -19.82 0.53
CA HIS A 88 1.13 -20.66 -0.29
C HIS A 88 1.60 -21.95 0.38
N ARG A 89 1.39 -22.10 1.70
CA ARG A 89 1.72 -23.32 2.42
C ARG A 89 0.54 -24.29 2.34
N THR A 90 0.76 -25.43 1.78
CA THR A 90 -0.30 -26.45 1.56
C THR A 90 -0.76 -27.10 2.86
N GLU A 91 0.17 -27.34 3.80
CA GLU A 91 -0.18 -27.92 5.11
C GLU A 91 -0.74 -26.84 6.04
N ARG A 92 -1.96 -27.07 6.53
CA ARG A 92 -2.68 -26.16 7.43
C ARG A 92 -1.85 -25.69 8.63
N ARG A 93 -1.05 -26.57 9.24
CA ARG A 93 -0.17 -26.27 10.39
C ARG A 93 0.89 -25.22 10.09
N PHE A 94 1.29 -25.04 8.84
CA PHE A 94 2.30 -24.06 8.43
C PHE A 94 1.72 -22.77 7.87
N GLN A 95 0.40 -22.66 7.71
CA GLN A 95 -0.27 -21.50 7.13
C GLN A 95 -0.33 -20.28 8.06
N SER A 96 -0.06 -20.47 9.37
CA SER A 96 -0.14 -19.41 10.38
C SER A 96 -1.50 -18.72 10.40
N TRP A 97 -2.50 -19.41 10.91
CA TRP A 97 -3.88 -18.90 11.03
C TRP A 97 -3.97 -17.81 12.10
N GLN A 98 -4.63 -16.70 11.76
CA GLN A 98 -4.92 -15.61 12.68
C GLN A 98 -6.28 -15.01 12.37
N ASP A 99 -6.94 -14.49 13.41
CA ASP A 99 -8.20 -13.78 13.25
C ASP A 99 -7.95 -12.45 12.54
N ALA A 100 -8.82 -12.10 11.61
CA ALA A 100 -8.79 -10.84 10.89
C ALA A 100 -10.19 -10.29 10.75
N ILE A 101 -10.30 -9.00 10.51
CA ILE A 101 -11.54 -8.37 10.08
C ILE A 101 -11.88 -8.92 8.70
N SER A 102 -13.08 -9.46 8.55
CA SER A 102 -13.51 -10.15 7.34
C SER A 102 -13.67 -9.17 6.15
N PRO A 103 -13.52 -9.66 4.92
CA PRO A 103 -13.93 -8.88 3.73
C PRO A 103 -15.37 -8.38 3.82
N ASP A 104 -15.68 -7.38 3.02
CA ASP A 104 -16.97 -6.69 2.90
C ASP A 104 -17.43 -5.90 4.13
N GLN A 105 -16.62 -5.85 5.20
CA GLN A 105 -16.90 -4.97 6.33
C GLN A 105 -16.75 -3.50 5.90
N LYS A 106 -17.72 -2.68 6.34
CA LYS A 106 -17.75 -1.25 6.07
C LYS A 106 -17.05 -0.49 7.20
N LEU A 107 -16.07 0.32 6.81
CA LEU A 107 -15.32 1.17 7.72
C LEU A 107 -15.52 2.64 7.33
N ARG A 108 -15.34 3.53 8.28
CA ARG A 108 -15.39 4.97 8.04
C ARG A 108 -14.11 5.62 8.53
N LEU A 109 -13.48 6.38 7.66
CA LEU A 109 -12.34 7.23 7.96
C LEU A 109 -12.76 8.69 7.83
N GLU A 110 -12.61 9.44 8.92
CA GLU A 110 -12.82 10.87 8.96
C GLU A 110 -11.48 11.57 9.26
N MET A 111 -11.12 12.50 8.39
CA MET A 111 -10.03 13.43 8.61
C MET A 111 -10.63 14.77 9.00
N VAL A 112 -10.44 15.16 10.26
CA VAL A 112 -10.99 16.36 10.85
C VAL A 112 -9.86 17.32 11.19
N THR A 113 -10.04 18.61 10.93
CA THR A 113 -9.09 19.64 11.33
C THR A 113 -9.33 20.07 12.78
N ARG A 114 -8.31 20.53 13.44
CA ARG A 114 -8.46 21.21 14.74
C ARG A 114 -9.22 22.54 14.58
N PRO A 115 -9.81 23.08 15.65
CA PRO A 115 -10.47 24.39 15.62
C PRO A 115 -9.54 25.48 15.04
N GLY A 116 -10.11 26.39 14.26
CA GLY A 116 -9.38 27.47 13.57
C GLY A 116 -8.81 27.09 12.21
N ILE A 117 -8.90 25.83 11.78
CA ILE A 117 -8.47 25.39 10.44
C ILE A 117 -9.68 24.90 9.65
N GLU A 118 -10.03 25.62 8.60
CA GLU A 118 -11.25 25.37 7.84
C GLU A 118 -11.22 24.06 7.04
N LYS A 119 -10.08 23.76 6.40
CA LYS A 119 -9.96 22.64 5.44
C LYS A 119 -8.81 21.71 5.80
N VAL A 120 -9.02 20.41 5.58
CA VAL A 120 -7.96 19.41 5.65
C VAL A 120 -6.86 19.78 4.65
N PRO A 121 -5.57 19.83 5.05
CA PRO A 121 -4.48 20.16 4.15
C PRO A 121 -4.49 19.29 2.89
N PRO A 122 -4.36 19.87 1.69
CA PRO A 122 -4.37 19.10 0.44
C PRO A 122 -3.34 17.96 0.41
N LYS A 123 -2.17 18.16 1.03
CA LYS A 123 -1.13 17.14 1.16
C LYS A 123 -1.59 15.89 1.94
N ALA A 124 -2.40 16.07 3.00
CA ALA A 124 -2.99 14.94 3.72
C ALA A 124 -4.04 14.19 2.88
N VAL A 125 -4.84 14.93 2.09
CA VAL A 125 -5.80 14.32 1.16
C VAL A 125 -5.08 13.54 0.06
N ARG A 126 -4.01 14.09 -0.53
CA ARG A 126 -3.18 13.40 -1.53
C ARG A 126 -2.59 12.09 -0.97
N ALA A 127 -2.04 12.16 0.25
CA ALA A 127 -1.52 10.97 0.94
C ALA A 127 -2.60 9.89 1.12
N SER A 128 -3.84 10.26 1.46
CA SER A 128 -4.95 9.31 1.58
C SER A 128 -5.38 8.71 0.26
N VAL A 129 -5.39 9.49 -0.84
CA VAL A 129 -5.70 8.99 -2.19
C VAL A 129 -4.67 7.95 -2.62
N VAL A 130 -3.38 8.29 -2.53
CA VAL A 130 -2.30 7.37 -2.92
C VAL A 130 -2.26 6.12 -2.03
N TRP A 131 -2.44 6.28 -0.71
CA TRP A 131 -2.57 5.13 0.18
C TRP A 131 -3.70 4.18 -0.23
N LEU A 132 -4.89 4.71 -0.51
CA LEU A 132 -6.06 3.90 -0.90
C LEU A 132 -5.91 3.26 -2.29
N LEU A 133 -5.12 3.85 -3.19
CA LEU A 133 -4.83 3.29 -4.51
C LEU A 133 -3.68 2.28 -4.51
N LEU A 134 -2.61 2.51 -3.74
CA LEU A 134 -1.37 1.72 -3.81
C LEU A 134 -1.07 0.93 -2.53
N GLY A 135 -1.66 1.30 -1.40
CA GLY A 135 -1.34 0.74 -0.09
C GLY A 135 -2.43 -0.15 0.49
N GLY A 136 -2.13 -0.70 1.65
CA GLY A 136 -3.05 -1.47 2.48
C GLY A 136 -2.85 -1.16 3.96
N LEU A 137 -3.55 -1.86 4.84
CA LEU A 137 -3.52 -1.65 6.28
C LEU A 137 -3.25 -2.96 7.03
N GLY A 138 -2.53 -2.89 8.13
CA GLY A 138 -2.30 -4.03 9.02
C GLY A 138 -1.14 -4.94 8.60
N LYS A 139 -1.08 -6.14 9.24
CA LYS A 139 -0.06 -7.14 8.93
C LYS A 139 -0.22 -7.65 7.50
N ARG A 140 0.88 -7.98 6.85
CA ARG A 140 0.90 -8.49 5.47
C ARG A 140 0.34 -7.52 4.41
N SER A 141 0.19 -6.22 4.73
CA SER A 141 -0.28 -5.20 3.80
C SER A 141 0.63 -4.97 2.58
N ARG A 142 1.82 -5.57 2.54
CA ARG A 142 2.68 -5.62 1.34
C ARG A 142 2.53 -6.92 0.54
N ARG A 143 1.53 -7.75 0.88
CA ARG A 143 1.26 -9.07 0.29
C ARG A 143 -0.23 -9.25 0.05
N MET A 144 -0.89 -8.20 -0.45
CA MET A 144 -2.29 -8.16 -0.84
C MET A 144 -3.31 -8.28 0.30
N PHE A 145 -2.89 -8.42 1.57
CA PHE A 145 -3.80 -8.38 2.71
C PHE A 145 -4.12 -6.95 3.16
N GLY A 146 -5.27 -6.76 3.81
CA GLY A 146 -5.70 -5.46 4.32
C GLY A 146 -5.94 -4.42 3.23
N ALA A 147 -6.35 -4.86 2.05
CA ALA A 147 -6.78 -3.99 0.96
C ALA A 147 -8.10 -3.30 1.32
N LEU A 148 -8.16 -2.00 1.10
CA LEU A 148 -9.33 -1.17 1.35
C LEU A 148 -9.78 -0.50 0.05
N GLU A 149 -11.07 -0.52 -0.21
CA GLU A 149 -11.69 0.15 -1.35
C GLU A 149 -12.44 1.39 -0.88
N SER A 150 -12.36 2.46 -1.67
CA SER A 150 -13.21 3.63 -1.52
C SER A 150 -14.02 3.85 -2.81
N PRO A 151 -15.35 3.74 -2.78
CA PRO A 151 -16.18 4.01 -3.95
C PRO A 151 -15.96 5.41 -4.54
N ARG A 152 -15.49 6.34 -3.75
CA ARG A 152 -15.11 7.69 -4.22
C ARG A 152 -13.98 7.66 -5.25
N LEU A 153 -13.06 6.66 -5.16
CA LEU A 153 -11.89 6.56 -6.03
C LEU A 153 -12.10 5.56 -7.17
N THR A 154 -12.81 4.46 -6.90
CA THR A 154 -12.89 3.33 -7.83
C THR A 154 -14.32 3.03 -8.30
N GLY A 155 -15.35 3.58 -7.66
CA GLY A 155 -16.74 3.20 -7.90
C GLY A 155 -17.32 3.56 -9.27
N LYS A 156 -16.59 4.32 -10.09
CA LYS A 156 -16.99 4.65 -11.47
C LYS A 156 -16.12 3.98 -12.54
N LEU A 157 -15.16 3.16 -12.12
CA LEU A 157 -14.27 2.47 -13.04
C LEU A 157 -14.96 1.23 -13.59
N ALA A 158 -14.71 0.95 -14.88
CA ALA A 158 -15.37 -0.16 -15.56
C ALA A 158 -14.58 -1.48 -15.46
N ASP A 159 -13.25 -1.41 -15.46
CA ASP A 159 -12.36 -2.56 -15.55
C ASP A 159 -10.93 -2.24 -15.09
N GLY A 160 -10.02 -3.21 -15.24
CA GLY A 160 -8.61 -3.04 -14.92
C GLY A 160 -7.88 -2.02 -15.78
N ASN A 161 -8.30 -1.79 -17.03
CA ASN A 161 -7.72 -0.72 -17.87
C ASN A 161 -8.10 0.66 -17.35
N ALA A 162 -9.36 0.84 -16.96
CA ALA A 162 -9.82 2.07 -16.33
C ALA A 162 -9.09 2.32 -14.99
N LEU A 163 -8.85 1.26 -14.20
CA LEU A 163 -8.07 1.33 -12.97
C LEU A 163 -6.62 1.77 -13.24
N ALA A 164 -5.97 1.17 -14.24
CA ALA A 164 -4.60 1.51 -14.63
C ALA A 164 -4.49 2.98 -15.05
N ASN A 165 -5.41 3.44 -15.90
CA ASN A 165 -5.45 4.84 -16.36
C ASN A 165 -5.69 5.82 -15.20
N GLU A 166 -6.61 5.49 -14.28
CA GLU A 166 -6.91 6.34 -13.12
C GLU A 166 -5.73 6.43 -12.16
N ILE A 167 -5.06 5.30 -11.85
CA ILE A 167 -3.87 5.32 -10.99
C ILE A 167 -2.76 6.16 -11.64
N GLY A 168 -2.48 5.98 -12.93
CA GLY A 168 -1.48 6.77 -13.66
C GLY A 168 -1.80 8.26 -13.61
N ARG A 169 -3.04 8.64 -13.90
CA ARG A 169 -3.52 10.02 -13.84
C ARG A 169 -3.35 10.63 -12.44
N GLN A 170 -3.78 9.91 -11.39
CA GLN A 170 -3.65 10.39 -10.00
C GLN A 170 -2.18 10.60 -9.61
N LEU A 171 -1.28 9.70 -10.01
CA LEU A 171 0.13 9.85 -9.72
C LEU A 171 0.74 11.05 -10.46
N GLN A 172 0.40 11.27 -11.73
CA GLN A 172 0.83 12.45 -12.49
C GLN A 172 0.33 13.77 -11.88
N ASP A 173 -0.91 13.78 -11.38
CA ASP A 173 -1.50 14.96 -10.75
C ASP A 173 -0.89 15.24 -9.37
N ILE A 174 -0.60 14.20 -8.59
CA ILE A 174 -0.22 14.31 -7.18
C ILE A 174 1.29 14.44 -6.99
N VAL A 175 2.08 13.61 -7.67
CA VAL A 175 3.54 13.57 -7.50
C VAL A 175 4.18 14.64 -8.38
N LYS A 176 5.01 15.48 -7.74
CA LYS A 176 5.75 16.55 -8.43
C LYS A 176 7.24 16.31 -8.22
N PRO A 177 7.86 15.48 -9.07
CA PRO A 177 9.27 15.13 -8.91
C PRO A 177 10.18 16.32 -9.18
N CYS A 178 11.26 16.42 -8.41
CA CYS A 178 12.40 17.28 -8.70
C CYS A 178 13.58 16.43 -9.18
N ASN A 179 14.67 17.06 -9.57
CA ASN A 179 15.90 16.32 -9.84
C ASN A 179 16.49 15.80 -8.52
N LEU A 180 16.55 14.47 -8.35
CA LEU A 180 17.21 13.82 -7.22
C LEU A 180 18.58 13.31 -7.67
N PRO A 181 19.69 13.85 -7.14
CA PRO A 181 21.03 13.53 -7.60
C PRO A 181 21.48 12.12 -7.22
N GLN A 182 20.80 11.48 -6.29
CA GLN A 182 21.13 10.14 -5.78
C GLN A 182 19.88 9.39 -5.32
N VAL A 183 20.03 8.07 -5.12
CA VAL A 183 18.98 7.23 -4.56
C VAL A 183 18.54 7.77 -3.19
N PRO A 184 17.25 8.03 -2.98
CA PRO A 184 16.76 8.60 -1.74
C PRO A 184 16.97 7.68 -0.53
N ALA A 185 17.10 8.26 0.67
CA ALA A 185 17.28 7.52 1.92
C ALA A 185 16.01 6.81 2.42
N PHE A 186 14.87 7.01 1.77
CA PHE A 186 13.58 6.40 2.10
C PHE A 186 12.75 6.20 0.82
N PRO A 187 11.77 5.28 0.85
CA PRO A 187 10.93 4.99 -0.32
C PRO A 187 10.17 6.22 -0.80
N THR A 188 10.33 6.59 -2.07
CA THR A 188 9.63 7.70 -2.71
C THR A 188 8.95 7.25 -4.00
N LEU A 189 7.90 7.98 -4.40
CA LEU A 189 7.25 7.82 -5.70
C LEU A 189 7.94 8.63 -6.80
N HIS A 190 9.25 8.92 -6.65
CA HIS A 190 10.00 9.53 -7.73
C HIS A 190 10.09 8.58 -8.93
N PRO A 191 9.79 9.01 -10.17
CA PRO A 191 9.71 8.12 -11.33
C PRO A 191 11.03 7.39 -11.64
N ASP A 192 12.17 7.96 -11.29
CA ASP A 192 13.47 7.29 -11.44
C ASP A 192 13.74 6.21 -10.39
N TYR A 193 12.99 6.21 -9.27
CA TYR A 193 13.21 5.34 -8.12
C TYR A 193 11.96 4.57 -7.71
N SER A 194 10.94 4.57 -8.55
CA SER A 194 9.72 3.79 -8.32
C SER A 194 9.17 3.22 -9.62
N ARG A 195 8.40 2.13 -9.48
CA ARG A 195 7.63 1.54 -10.56
C ARG A 195 6.28 1.09 -10.03
N VAL A 196 5.20 1.44 -10.75
CA VAL A 196 3.85 0.98 -10.44
C VAL A 196 3.29 0.22 -11.63
N VAL A 197 2.90 -1.04 -11.40
CA VAL A 197 2.28 -1.92 -12.40
C VAL A 197 0.87 -2.25 -11.94
N VAL A 198 -0.09 -2.16 -12.84
CA VAL A 198 -1.49 -2.53 -12.63
C VAL A 198 -1.85 -3.65 -13.58
N GLY A 199 -2.27 -4.80 -13.05
CA GLY A 199 -2.80 -5.88 -13.88
C GLY A 199 -4.19 -5.54 -14.41
N THR A 200 -4.47 -5.90 -15.66
CA THR A 200 -5.76 -5.61 -16.32
C THR A 200 -6.64 -6.83 -16.48
N VAL A 201 -6.11 -8.02 -16.24
CA VAL A 201 -6.88 -9.27 -16.13
C VAL A 201 -7.49 -9.35 -14.74
N GLY A 202 -8.83 -9.45 -14.67
CA GLY A 202 -9.56 -9.57 -13.42
C GLY A 202 -9.62 -11.02 -12.91
N PHE A 203 -9.57 -11.18 -11.60
CA PHE A 203 -9.76 -12.44 -10.89
C PHE A 203 -11.17 -12.48 -10.29
N GLN A 204 -11.78 -13.66 -10.22
CA GLN A 204 -13.13 -13.85 -9.67
C GLN A 204 -13.17 -13.68 -8.15
N ASP A 205 -12.07 -13.97 -7.46
CA ASP A 205 -11.94 -13.85 -6.02
C ASP A 205 -10.54 -13.38 -5.62
N TRP A 206 -10.43 -12.82 -4.43
CA TRP A 206 -9.16 -12.31 -3.91
C TRP A 206 -8.19 -13.44 -3.51
N GLU A 207 -8.69 -14.61 -3.11
CA GLU A 207 -7.89 -15.78 -2.73
C GLU A 207 -7.06 -16.27 -3.91
N SER A 208 -7.69 -16.44 -5.07
CA SER A 208 -7.03 -16.84 -6.31
C SER A 208 -5.95 -15.85 -6.71
N LEU A 209 -6.23 -14.55 -6.61
CA LEU A 209 -5.23 -13.52 -6.92
C LEU A 209 -4.05 -13.55 -5.94
N ILE A 210 -4.31 -13.68 -4.62
CA ILE A 210 -3.23 -13.79 -3.64
C ILE A 210 -2.39 -15.05 -3.87
N LYS A 211 -3.03 -16.18 -4.16
CA LYS A 211 -2.34 -17.42 -4.49
C LYS A 211 -1.45 -17.24 -5.70
N ASP A 212 -1.96 -16.62 -6.76
CA ASP A 212 -1.22 -16.38 -8.00
C ASP A 212 0.03 -15.51 -7.79
N LEU A 213 -0.07 -14.46 -6.95
CA LEU A 213 1.10 -13.67 -6.51
C LEU A 213 2.13 -14.55 -5.79
N PHE A 214 1.69 -15.43 -4.88
CA PHE A 214 2.61 -16.26 -4.13
C PHE A 214 3.23 -17.36 -5.01
N ASP A 215 2.52 -17.89 -5.98
CA ASP A 215 3.04 -18.84 -6.96
C ASP A 215 4.16 -18.17 -7.77
N LEU A 216 3.98 -16.93 -8.22
CA LEU A 216 5.02 -16.16 -8.89
C LEU A 216 6.22 -15.90 -7.97
N LEU A 217 6.01 -15.40 -6.74
CA LEU A 217 7.08 -15.12 -5.77
C LEU A 217 7.90 -16.36 -5.37
N ARG A 218 7.36 -17.55 -5.55
CA ARG A 218 7.97 -18.83 -5.18
C ARG A 218 8.34 -19.68 -6.37
N SER A 219 8.22 -19.17 -7.58
CA SER A 219 8.77 -19.81 -8.76
C SER A 219 10.27 -20.04 -8.58
N ASP A 220 10.84 -21.00 -9.27
CA ASP A 220 12.27 -21.35 -9.17
C ASP A 220 13.17 -20.13 -9.43
N GLN A 221 12.71 -19.22 -10.28
CA GLN A 221 13.41 -17.98 -10.61
C GLN A 221 13.56 -17.02 -9.41
N TYR A 222 12.56 -16.94 -8.51
CA TYR A 222 12.56 -15.93 -7.41
C TYR A 222 12.79 -16.53 -6.03
N ARG A 223 12.59 -17.82 -5.87
CA ARG A 223 12.68 -18.51 -4.59
C ARG A 223 14.06 -18.40 -3.92
N SER A 224 15.13 -18.44 -4.70
CA SER A 224 16.51 -18.27 -4.20
C SER A 224 16.83 -16.83 -3.82
N HIS A 225 16.04 -15.85 -4.27
CA HIS A 225 16.22 -14.41 -4.04
C HIS A 225 15.21 -13.82 -3.03
N GLU A 226 14.72 -14.64 -2.09
CA GLU A 226 13.67 -14.21 -1.15
C GLU A 226 14.02 -12.95 -0.33
N ARG A 227 15.31 -12.70 -0.08
CA ARG A 227 15.79 -11.50 0.63
C ARG A 227 15.48 -10.21 -0.12
N THR A 228 15.48 -10.23 -1.44
CA THR A 228 15.06 -9.11 -2.32
C THR A 228 13.61 -8.68 -2.01
N PHE A 229 12.75 -9.63 -1.67
CA PHE A 229 11.35 -9.37 -1.35
C PHE A 229 11.08 -9.11 0.14
N GLY A 230 12.12 -9.00 0.96
CA GLY A 230 12.02 -8.73 2.39
C GLY A 230 12.02 -9.99 3.26
N TYR A 231 12.56 -9.86 4.46
CA TYR A 231 12.74 -10.97 5.38
C TYR A 231 12.49 -10.59 6.84
N ALA A 232 12.29 -11.61 7.69
CA ALA A 232 12.01 -11.45 9.12
C ALA A 232 12.83 -12.41 10.02
N MET A 233 13.72 -13.22 9.44
CA MET A 233 14.63 -14.12 10.17
C MET A 233 16.07 -13.58 10.03
N ASN A 234 16.85 -13.66 11.11
CA ASN A 234 18.21 -13.12 11.19
C ASN A 234 18.27 -11.62 10.82
N GLY A 235 17.39 -10.83 11.43
CA GLY A 235 17.13 -9.45 11.12
C GLY A 235 15.72 -9.26 10.56
N ARG A 236 15.35 -8.01 10.31
CA ARG A 236 14.05 -7.69 9.73
C ARG A 236 14.17 -6.57 8.70
N ARG A 237 13.67 -6.85 7.49
CA ARG A 237 13.57 -5.85 6.43
C ARG A 237 12.20 -5.90 5.78
N ALA A 238 11.55 -4.74 5.69
CA ALA A 238 10.31 -4.63 4.93
C ALA A 238 10.60 -4.78 3.42
N SER A 239 9.70 -5.44 2.71
CA SER A 239 9.79 -5.56 1.25
C SER A 239 9.81 -4.18 0.58
N PRO A 240 10.66 -3.94 -0.44
CA PRO A 240 10.53 -2.78 -1.31
C PRO A 240 9.30 -2.86 -2.21
N LEU A 241 8.78 -4.08 -2.42
CA LEU A 241 7.56 -4.36 -3.16
C LEU A 241 6.34 -4.28 -2.24
N ILE A 242 5.36 -3.47 -2.65
CA ILE A 242 4.01 -3.43 -2.08
C ILE A 242 3.08 -4.01 -3.14
N ALA A 243 2.51 -5.17 -2.85
CA ALA A 243 1.47 -5.79 -3.66
C ALA A 243 0.11 -5.58 -3.00
N GLN A 244 -0.87 -5.11 -3.78
CA GLN A 244 -2.21 -4.82 -3.32
C GLN A 244 -3.28 -5.35 -4.27
N VAL A 245 -4.50 -5.42 -3.79
CA VAL A 245 -5.69 -5.81 -4.55
C VAL A 245 -6.61 -4.60 -4.65
N ARG A 246 -7.19 -4.38 -5.83
CA ARG A 246 -8.31 -3.43 -6.01
C ARG A 246 -9.49 -4.18 -6.62
N ARG A 247 -10.68 -3.85 -6.14
CA ARG A 247 -11.92 -4.43 -6.65
C ARG A 247 -12.64 -3.41 -7.54
N ILE A 248 -13.01 -3.82 -8.76
CA ILE A 248 -13.83 -3.04 -9.67
C ILE A 248 -15.02 -3.93 -10.07
N GLY A 249 -16.20 -3.52 -9.72
CA GLY A 249 -17.37 -4.43 -9.80
C GLY A 249 -17.14 -5.69 -8.96
N ASP A 250 -17.25 -6.84 -9.60
CA ASP A 250 -17.06 -8.17 -8.99
C ASP A 250 -15.68 -8.78 -9.30
N GLN A 251 -14.76 -8.00 -9.89
CA GLN A 251 -13.43 -8.48 -10.28
C GLN A 251 -12.34 -7.87 -9.41
N TYR A 252 -11.28 -8.63 -9.18
CA TYR A 252 -10.12 -8.27 -8.36
C TYR A 252 -8.88 -8.10 -9.24
N TYR A 253 -8.20 -6.97 -9.09
CA TYR A 253 -7.06 -6.58 -9.92
C TYR A 253 -5.82 -6.36 -9.06
N PRO A 254 -4.63 -6.87 -9.49
CA PRO A 254 -3.38 -6.64 -8.77
C PRO A 254 -2.82 -5.24 -9.06
N VAL A 255 -2.28 -4.63 -8.02
CA VAL A 255 -1.50 -3.38 -8.10
C VAL A 255 -0.18 -3.60 -7.40
N LEU A 256 0.91 -3.48 -8.13
CA LEU A 256 2.27 -3.60 -7.61
C LEU A 256 2.94 -2.24 -7.57
N THR A 257 3.58 -1.92 -6.47
CA THR A 257 4.40 -0.71 -6.31
C THR A 257 5.75 -1.11 -5.78
N ALA A 258 6.82 -0.81 -6.49
CA ALA A 258 8.20 -0.97 -6.02
C ALA A 258 8.84 0.41 -5.87
N MET A 259 9.57 0.62 -4.76
CA MET A 259 10.25 1.88 -4.48
C MET A 259 11.67 1.61 -3.99
N ARG A 260 12.65 2.17 -4.71
CA ARG A 260 14.07 2.08 -4.39
C ARG A 260 14.45 3.13 -3.35
N SER A 261 15.22 2.71 -2.34
CA SER A 261 15.78 3.59 -1.31
C SER A 261 17.03 2.96 -0.70
N THR A 262 17.91 3.77 -0.11
CA THR A 262 19.08 3.31 0.66
C THR A 262 18.69 3.10 2.14
N PRO A 263 19.42 2.20 2.88
CA PRO A 263 20.37 1.22 2.40
C PRO A 263 19.68 0.06 1.66
N ASP A 264 20.29 -0.41 0.56
CA ASP A 264 19.72 -1.42 -0.35
C ASP A 264 20.59 -2.67 -0.53
N LYS A 265 21.52 -2.90 0.39
CA LYS A 265 22.56 -3.95 0.31
C LYS A 265 22.05 -5.37 0.03
N ASP A 266 20.82 -5.67 0.51
CA ASP A 266 20.22 -7.01 0.36
C ASP A 266 19.19 -7.07 -0.77
N ILE A 267 19.07 -6.03 -1.59
CA ILE A 267 18.11 -6.01 -2.69
C ILE A 267 18.82 -6.14 -4.02
N GLU A 268 18.49 -7.18 -4.75
CA GLU A 268 18.87 -7.36 -6.15
C GLU A 268 17.81 -6.66 -7.02
N TRP A 269 18.07 -5.40 -7.37
CA TRP A 269 17.10 -4.57 -8.09
C TRP A 269 16.75 -5.13 -9.47
N SER A 270 17.70 -5.79 -10.15
CA SER A 270 17.45 -6.50 -11.41
C SER A 270 16.47 -7.66 -11.25
N ILE A 271 16.56 -8.40 -10.13
CA ILE A 271 15.62 -9.49 -9.82
C ILE A 271 14.23 -8.91 -9.55
N LEU A 272 14.13 -7.79 -8.82
CA LEU A 272 12.86 -7.12 -8.58
C LEU A 272 12.24 -6.58 -9.88
N ASP A 273 13.05 -6.00 -10.77
CA ASP A 273 12.58 -5.54 -12.08
C ASP A 273 12.08 -6.70 -12.94
N ASN A 274 12.82 -7.83 -12.99
CA ASN A 274 12.35 -9.01 -13.71
C ASN A 274 11.03 -9.55 -13.13
N PHE A 275 10.91 -9.57 -11.80
CA PHE A 275 9.65 -9.92 -11.15
C PHE A 275 8.50 -9.00 -11.58
N MET A 276 8.73 -7.69 -11.66
CA MET A 276 7.73 -6.72 -12.10
C MET A 276 7.37 -6.90 -13.58
N ASP A 277 8.35 -7.26 -14.44
CA ASP A 277 8.12 -7.55 -15.86
C ASP A 277 7.30 -8.83 -16.02
N ASP A 278 7.62 -9.90 -15.29
CA ASP A 278 6.87 -11.16 -15.32
C ASP A 278 5.45 -10.99 -14.79
N ALA A 279 5.27 -10.21 -13.73
CA ALA A 279 3.94 -9.86 -13.20
C ALA A 279 3.12 -9.05 -14.21
N GLU A 280 3.75 -8.08 -14.89
CA GLU A 280 3.14 -7.28 -15.95
C GLU A 280 2.68 -8.20 -17.10
N ALA A 281 3.53 -9.09 -17.56
CA ALA A 281 3.20 -10.06 -18.61
C ALA A 281 2.07 -11.04 -18.17
N ARG A 282 2.18 -11.60 -16.94
CA ARG A 282 1.24 -12.57 -16.38
C ARG A 282 -0.18 -12.04 -16.25
N TRP A 283 -0.33 -10.76 -15.88
CA TRP A 283 -1.64 -10.14 -15.63
C TRP A 283 -2.07 -9.18 -16.74
N ASN A 284 -1.45 -9.27 -17.92
CA ASN A 284 -1.64 -8.32 -19.03
C ASN A 284 -1.63 -6.88 -18.50
N GLY A 285 -0.65 -6.61 -17.64
CA GLY A 285 -0.56 -5.38 -16.88
C GLY A 285 -0.01 -4.22 -17.68
N LYS A 286 0.03 -3.08 -17.02
CA LYS A 286 0.61 -1.85 -17.55
C LYS A 286 1.47 -1.19 -16.48
N THR A 287 2.69 -0.81 -16.84
CA THR A 287 3.46 0.15 -16.04
C THR A 287 2.81 1.53 -16.20
N VAL A 288 2.22 2.03 -15.11
CA VAL A 288 1.46 3.29 -15.11
C VAL A 288 2.23 4.46 -14.50
N TRP A 289 3.38 4.16 -13.86
CA TRP A 289 4.25 5.14 -13.24
C TRP A 289 5.69 4.64 -13.13
N GLY A 290 6.66 5.55 -13.38
CA GLY A 290 8.08 5.24 -13.24
C GLY A 290 8.60 4.24 -14.28
N GLY A 291 9.61 3.45 -13.88
CA GLY A 291 10.26 2.49 -14.75
C GLY A 291 11.16 1.51 -14.00
N ARG A 292 12.12 0.89 -14.72
CA ARG A 292 13.06 -0.05 -14.11
C ARG A 292 13.92 0.62 -13.04
N LEU A 293 14.20 -0.12 -11.98
CA LEU A 293 14.88 0.33 -10.76
C LEU A 293 16.38 -0.02 -10.71
N ALA A 294 16.78 -1.05 -11.46
CA ALA A 294 18.17 -1.42 -11.67
C ALA A 294 18.78 -0.47 -12.70
N LYS A 295 19.35 0.64 -12.20
CA LYS A 295 20.13 1.58 -13.01
C LYS A 295 21.60 1.44 -12.66
#